data_f64efd6ab428f12ea91ecef29b73c850
#
_entry.id   f64efd6ab428f12ea91ecef29b73c850
#
_cell.length_a   1.000
_cell.length_b   1.000
_cell.length_c   1.000
_cell.angle_alpha   90.00
_cell.angle_beta   90.00
_cell.angle_gamma   90.00
#
_symmetry.space_group_name_H-M   'P 1'
#
loop_
_entity.id
_entity.type
_entity.pdbx_description
1 polymer ?
#
loop_
_entity_poly.entity_id
_entity_poly.type
_entity_poly.pdbx_seq_one_letter_code
_entity_poly.pdbx_strand_id
1 'polypeptide(L)'
;MYSLAHRILKKLDPELSHNLSIKALKLGIYPKITYKNTEILEQTIWGRTFKTPIGLSAGFDKNAEVINPILNLGFSFTELGTVTPLPQKGNTKPRIHRFPAQKALINSLGFNNKGMDVFERNINNSNLKENFQDKIIGINIGNNKDTIEILDDLKKLFDKLYRLGDYIVVNPVSYTHLTLPTIRWV
;
A
#
# COMPACT_ATOMS: atom_id res chain seq x y z
N MET A 1 2.89 25.12 2.39
CA MET A 1 2.71 24.09 3.45
C MET A 1 3.40 22.77 3.12
N TYR A 2 3.19 22.17 1.95
CA TYR A 2 3.83 20.90 1.53
C TYR A 2 5.39 20.93 1.62
N SER A 3 6.03 21.99 1.15
CA SER A 3 7.49 22.11 1.15
C SER A 3 8.10 22.08 2.55
N LEU A 4 7.44 22.68 3.53
CA LEU A 4 7.91 22.73 4.94
C LEU A 4 7.75 21.35 5.60
N ALA A 5 6.58 20.74 5.50
CA ALA A 5 6.33 19.39 6.03
C ALA A 5 7.31 18.37 5.44
N HIS A 6 7.55 18.43 4.12
CA HIS A 6 8.50 17.56 3.44
C HIS A 6 9.95 17.76 3.91
N ARG A 7 10.38 19.01 4.17
CA ARG A 7 11.73 19.31 4.72
C ARG A 7 11.90 18.71 6.12
N ILE A 8 10.87 18.80 6.96
CA ILE A 8 10.89 18.23 8.31
C ILE A 8 10.95 16.71 8.25
N LEU A 9 10.02 16.08 7.50
CA LEU A 9 9.92 14.63 7.38
C LEU A 9 11.21 13.99 6.80
N LYS A 10 11.91 14.69 5.91
CA LYS A 10 13.19 14.21 5.37
C LYS A 10 14.32 14.12 6.41
N LYS A 11 14.27 14.92 7.47
CA LYS A 11 15.28 14.91 8.54
C LYS A 11 15.03 13.86 9.61
N LEU A 12 13.83 13.33 9.69
CA LEU A 12 13.45 12.29 10.66
C LEU A 12 13.82 10.90 10.14
N ASP A 13 13.88 9.94 11.06
CA ASP A 13 13.94 8.52 10.70
C ASP A 13 12.84 8.17 9.68
N PRO A 14 13.14 7.38 8.64
CA PRO A 14 12.19 7.09 7.56
C PRO A 14 10.90 6.43 8.04
N GLU A 15 10.98 5.48 8.97
CA GLU A 15 9.81 4.77 9.48
C GLU A 15 8.99 5.65 10.44
N LEU A 16 9.66 6.51 11.21
CA LEU A 16 8.97 7.54 12.01
C LEU A 16 8.23 8.52 11.12
N SER A 17 8.85 8.97 10.03
CA SER A 17 8.22 9.88 9.06
C SER A 17 6.97 9.26 8.44
N HIS A 18 7.04 7.96 8.09
CA HIS A 18 5.89 7.21 7.59
C HIS A 18 4.76 7.17 8.62
N ASN A 19 5.07 6.79 9.87
CA ASN A 19 4.07 6.71 10.94
C ASN A 19 3.41 8.05 11.25
N LEU A 20 4.18 9.15 11.21
CA LEU A 20 3.65 10.50 11.36
C LEU A 20 2.72 10.87 10.21
N SER A 21 3.06 10.48 8.98
CA SER A 21 2.20 10.70 7.80
C SER A 21 0.88 9.96 7.94
N ILE A 22 0.89 8.68 8.35
CA ILE A 22 -0.33 7.91 8.62
C ILE A 22 -1.17 8.59 9.72
N LYS A 23 -0.55 9.06 10.81
CA LYS A 23 -1.26 9.78 11.88
C LYS A 23 -1.89 11.09 11.38
N ALA A 24 -1.16 11.87 10.59
CA ALA A 24 -1.68 13.11 10.00
C ALA A 24 -2.89 12.85 9.10
N LEU A 25 -2.82 11.81 8.26
CA LEU A 25 -3.93 11.38 7.41
C LEU A 25 -5.16 10.97 8.24
N LYS A 26 -4.98 10.22 9.32
CA LYS A 26 -6.07 9.83 10.25
C LYS A 26 -6.73 11.04 10.90
N LEU A 27 -5.96 12.08 11.22
CA LEU A 27 -6.45 13.32 11.82
C LEU A 27 -7.06 14.29 10.81
N GLY A 28 -7.12 13.92 9.51
CA GLY A 28 -7.64 14.80 8.47
C GLY A 28 -6.67 15.93 8.07
N ILE A 29 -5.40 15.87 8.48
CA ILE A 29 -4.38 16.89 8.18
C ILE A 29 -3.73 16.57 6.82
N TYR A 30 -4.45 16.82 5.73
CA TYR A 30 -3.97 16.64 4.37
C TYR A 30 -4.75 17.54 3.38
N PRO A 31 -4.15 17.92 2.24
CA PRO A 31 -4.87 18.64 1.21
C PRO A 31 -5.86 17.70 0.49
N LYS A 32 -7.08 18.17 0.27
CA LYS A 32 -8.01 17.49 -0.64
C LYS A 32 -7.69 17.95 -2.06
N ILE A 33 -7.39 16.99 -2.95
CA ILE A 33 -7.06 17.27 -4.35
C ILE A 33 -8.20 16.76 -5.22
N THR A 34 -8.80 17.68 -5.98
CA THR A 34 -9.80 17.35 -6.99
C THR A 34 -9.22 17.73 -8.35
N TYR A 35 -9.14 16.78 -9.25
CA TYR A 35 -8.72 17.05 -10.62
C TYR A 35 -9.90 17.57 -11.45
N LYS A 36 -9.63 18.56 -12.29
CA LYS A 36 -10.55 19.03 -13.31
C LYS A 36 -10.03 18.56 -14.68
N ASN A 37 -10.94 18.21 -15.60
CA ASN A 37 -10.60 17.85 -16.99
C ASN A 37 -9.64 16.66 -17.09
N THR A 38 -9.96 15.55 -16.42
CA THR A 38 -9.14 14.33 -16.44
C THR A 38 -9.49 13.39 -17.61
N GLU A 39 -10.48 13.73 -18.42
CA GLU A 39 -11.00 12.87 -19.50
C GLU A 39 -9.91 12.34 -20.43
N ILE A 40 -8.90 13.17 -20.75
CA ILE A 40 -7.75 12.77 -21.57
C ILE A 40 -6.84 11.74 -20.88
N LEU A 41 -6.92 11.61 -19.57
CA LEU A 41 -6.11 10.68 -18.75
C LEU A 41 -6.89 9.43 -18.37
N GLU A 42 -8.19 9.39 -18.65
CA GLU A 42 -9.04 8.26 -18.30
C GLU A 42 -8.68 7.03 -19.12
N GLN A 43 -8.65 5.89 -18.44
CA GLN A 43 -8.43 4.58 -19.06
C GLN A 43 -9.40 3.56 -18.49
N THR A 44 -9.97 2.74 -19.39
CA THR A 44 -10.83 1.63 -18.97
C THR A 44 -10.04 0.33 -19.04
N ILE A 45 -9.85 -0.30 -17.89
CA ILE A 45 -9.14 -1.57 -17.74
C ILE A 45 -10.06 -2.53 -16.97
N TRP A 46 -10.25 -3.75 -17.47
CA TRP A 46 -11.16 -4.76 -16.88
C TRP A 46 -12.58 -4.26 -16.62
N GLY A 47 -13.09 -3.40 -17.51
CA GLY A 47 -14.43 -2.81 -17.36
C GLY A 47 -14.55 -1.77 -16.23
N ARG A 48 -13.43 -1.33 -15.63
CA ARG A 48 -13.36 -0.28 -14.60
C ARG A 48 -12.67 0.95 -15.17
N THR A 49 -13.21 2.12 -14.88
CA THR A 49 -12.64 3.39 -15.34
C THR A 49 -11.69 3.97 -14.31
N PHE A 50 -10.43 4.10 -14.71
CA PHE A 50 -9.38 4.80 -13.95
C PHE A 50 -9.35 6.26 -14.40
N LYS A 51 -9.73 7.20 -13.55
CA LYS A 51 -9.77 8.64 -13.88
C LYS A 51 -8.40 9.22 -14.18
N THR A 52 -7.36 8.65 -13.61
CA THR A 52 -5.97 8.99 -13.91
C THR A 52 -5.10 7.73 -13.82
N PRO A 53 -3.96 7.66 -14.51
CA PRO A 53 -3.04 6.53 -14.42
C PRO A 53 -2.18 6.55 -13.13
N ILE A 54 -2.50 7.44 -12.18
CA ILE A 54 -1.70 7.61 -10.96
C ILE A 54 -2.42 6.97 -9.78
N GLY A 55 -1.76 5.99 -9.19
CA GLY A 55 -2.19 5.30 -7.98
C GLY A 55 -1.12 5.28 -6.90
N LEU A 56 -1.51 4.89 -5.69
CA LEU A 56 -0.58 4.66 -4.60
C LEU A 56 -0.36 3.15 -4.45
N SER A 57 0.90 2.73 -4.55
CA SER A 57 1.28 1.32 -4.46
C SER A 57 1.19 0.78 -3.03
N ALA A 58 1.11 -0.55 -2.90
CA ALA A 58 1.23 -1.26 -1.62
C ALA A 58 2.49 -0.87 -0.84
N GLY A 59 2.42 -1.01 0.48
CA GLY A 59 3.50 -0.65 1.40
C GLY A 59 3.31 0.67 2.12
N PHE A 60 2.48 1.59 1.61
CA PHE A 60 2.15 2.81 2.32
C PHE A 60 1.08 2.55 3.39
N ASP A 61 -0.08 2.07 3.01
CA ASP A 61 -1.14 1.68 3.96
C ASP A 61 -1.24 0.15 4.09
N LYS A 62 -0.38 -0.40 4.94
CA LYS A 62 -0.26 -1.85 5.13
C LYS A 62 -1.44 -2.48 5.86
N ASN A 63 -2.22 -1.67 6.56
CA ASN A 63 -3.29 -2.14 7.42
C ASN A 63 -4.68 -1.59 7.03
N ALA A 64 -4.79 -0.93 5.88
CA ALA A 64 -6.03 -0.27 5.44
C ALA A 64 -6.55 0.78 6.44
N GLU A 65 -5.65 1.58 7.01
CA GLU A 65 -5.96 2.53 8.09
C GLU A 65 -6.34 3.93 7.60
N VAL A 66 -5.98 4.29 6.35
CA VAL A 66 -6.12 5.65 5.81
C VAL A 66 -6.62 5.68 4.36
N ILE A 67 -7.49 4.75 3.99
CA ILE A 67 -7.98 4.59 2.62
C ILE A 67 -8.65 5.87 2.10
N ASN A 68 -9.66 6.38 2.81
CA ASN A 68 -10.38 7.59 2.42
C ASN A 68 -9.47 8.82 2.31
N PRO A 69 -8.57 9.09 3.28
CA PRO A 69 -7.56 10.13 3.13
C PRO A 69 -6.69 9.99 1.88
N ILE A 70 -6.20 8.78 1.57
CA ILE A 70 -5.38 8.52 0.37
C ILE A 70 -6.15 8.87 -0.91
N LEU A 71 -7.38 8.41 -1.03
CA LEU A 71 -8.21 8.69 -2.22
C LEU A 71 -8.53 10.19 -2.36
N ASN A 72 -8.67 10.90 -1.24
CA ASN A 72 -8.84 12.36 -1.22
C ASN A 72 -7.56 13.14 -1.60
N LEU A 73 -6.38 12.51 -1.55
CA LEU A 73 -5.15 13.09 -2.09
C LEU A 73 -5.09 13.11 -3.63
N GLY A 74 -6.13 12.60 -4.30
CA GLY A 74 -6.25 12.64 -5.75
C GLY A 74 -5.81 11.36 -6.46
N PHE A 75 -5.39 10.32 -5.75
CA PHE A 75 -5.11 9.03 -6.38
C PHE A 75 -6.39 8.43 -6.98
N SER A 76 -6.30 7.89 -8.17
CA SER A 76 -7.40 7.22 -8.86
C SER A 76 -7.63 5.81 -8.31
N PHE A 77 -6.56 5.20 -7.85
CA PHE A 77 -6.58 3.89 -7.23
C PHE A 77 -5.51 3.78 -6.13
N THR A 78 -5.63 2.79 -5.28
CA THR A 78 -4.59 2.48 -4.29
C THR A 78 -4.52 0.97 -4.07
N GLU A 79 -3.30 0.47 -3.85
CA GLU A 79 -3.07 -0.86 -3.33
C GLU A 79 -2.83 -0.80 -1.83
N LEU A 80 -3.62 -1.58 -1.09
CA LEU A 80 -3.51 -1.73 0.35
C LEU A 80 -2.71 -2.99 0.68
N GLY A 81 -1.92 -2.96 1.73
CA GLY A 81 -1.10 -4.10 2.14
C GLY A 81 0.41 -3.82 1.95
N THR A 82 1.28 -4.82 1.91
CA THR A 82 1.03 -6.26 1.93
C THR A 82 0.51 -6.71 3.28
N VAL A 83 -0.59 -7.45 3.27
CA VAL A 83 -1.17 -8.07 4.46
C VAL A 83 -0.82 -9.56 4.51
N THR A 84 -0.60 -10.08 5.71
CA THR A 84 -0.35 -11.51 5.98
C THR A 84 -1.46 -12.07 6.85
N PRO A 85 -1.69 -13.40 6.88
CA PRO A 85 -2.73 -14.00 7.73
C PRO A 85 -2.62 -13.59 9.19
N LEU A 86 -1.45 -13.71 9.77
CA LEU A 86 -1.16 -13.33 11.15
C LEU A 86 -0.41 -12.00 11.22
N PRO A 87 -0.53 -11.24 12.32
CA PRO A 87 0.29 -10.07 12.57
C PRO A 87 1.78 -10.38 12.49
N GLN A 88 2.55 -9.48 11.88
CA GLN A 88 3.98 -9.67 11.68
C GLN A 88 4.76 -8.38 11.95
N LYS A 89 5.82 -8.48 12.76
CA LYS A 89 6.67 -7.32 13.12
C LYS A 89 7.56 -6.85 11.96
N GLY A 90 7.85 -7.76 11.03
CA GLY A 90 8.84 -7.54 9.96
C GLY A 90 10.28 -7.66 10.46
N ASN A 91 11.22 -7.22 9.64
CA ASN A 91 12.66 -7.33 9.92
C ASN A 91 13.11 -6.36 11.02
N THR A 92 14.29 -6.62 11.58
CA THR A 92 14.95 -5.75 12.57
C THR A 92 15.23 -4.36 11.99
N LYS A 93 15.09 -3.34 12.81
CA LYS A 93 15.44 -1.95 12.46
C LYS A 93 16.95 -1.70 12.66
N PRO A 94 17.55 -0.77 11.86
CA PRO A 94 16.95 0.02 10.78
C PRO A 94 16.72 -0.82 9.52
N ARG A 95 15.61 -0.57 8.83
CA ARG A 95 15.16 -1.36 7.68
C ARG A 95 14.65 -0.51 6.50
N ILE A 96 14.86 0.79 6.58
CA ILE A 96 14.65 1.75 5.49
C ILE A 96 15.86 2.68 5.45
N HIS A 97 16.49 2.76 4.28
CA HIS A 97 17.69 3.56 4.05
C HIS A 97 17.45 4.55 2.92
N ARG A 98 17.73 5.82 3.17
CA ARG A 98 17.64 6.90 2.17
C ARG A 98 19.00 7.20 1.61
N PHE A 99 19.06 7.38 0.31
CA PHE A 99 20.25 7.79 -0.44
C PHE A 99 19.94 9.10 -1.19
N PRO A 100 20.01 10.26 -0.52
CA PRO A 100 19.57 11.53 -1.10
C PRO A 100 20.33 11.94 -2.35
N ALA A 101 21.63 11.66 -2.41
CA ALA A 101 22.46 11.98 -3.57
C ALA A 101 22.04 11.20 -4.82
N GLN A 102 21.64 9.95 -4.66
CA GLN A 102 21.15 9.06 -5.73
C GLN A 102 19.64 9.17 -5.94
N LYS A 103 18.93 9.99 -5.16
CA LYS A 103 17.47 10.08 -5.13
C LYS A 103 16.80 8.70 -4.96
N ALA A 104 17.41 7.83 -4.16
CA ALA A 104 17.00 6.45 -3.99
C ALA A 104 16.57 6.16 -2.54
N LEU A 105 15.77 5.11 -2.38
CA LEU A 105 15.37 4.54 -1.11
C LEU A 105 15.43 3.02 -1.23
N ILE A 106 16.06 2.37 -0.26
CA ILE A 106 16.11 0.91 -0.14
C ILE A 106 15.40 0.52 1.15
N ASN A 107 14.58 -0.52 1.10
CA ASN A 107 13.97 -1.07 2.29
C ASN A 107 14.03 -2.60 2.32
N SER A 108 13.97 -3.11 3.54
CA SER A 108 13.82 -4.54 3.86
C SER A 108 12.79 -4.70 4.97
N LEU A 109 11.59 -4.14 4.77
CA LEU A 109 10.54 -4.03 5.81
C LEU A 109 10.06 -5.37 6.34
N GLY A 110 9.98 -6.38 5.47
CA GLY A 110 9.59 -7.70 5.89
C GLY A 110 8.10 -7.84 6.20
N PHE A 111 7.22 -7.26 5.38
CA PHE A 111 5.75 -7.34 5.49
C PHE A 111 5.21 -7.05 6.91
N ASN A 112 5.73 -6.02 7.55
CA ASN A 112 5.23 -5.60 8.86
C ASN A 112 3.78 -5.11 8.77
N ASN A 113 2.86 -5.83 9.40
CA ASN A 113 1.43 -5.55 9.38
C ASN A 113 0.71 -6.13 10.61
N LYS A 114 -0.57 -5.79 10.77
CA LYS A 114 -1.41 -6.19 11.92
C LYS A 114 -2.27 -7.43 11.66
N GLY A 115 -2.04 -8.13 10.55
CA GLY A 115 -2.77 -9.33 10.15
C GLY A 115 -4.12 -9.05 9.46
N MET A 116 -4.65 -10.10 8.85
CA MET A 116 -5.84 -10.02 7.99
C MET A 116 -7.11 -9.59 8.72
N ASP A 117 -7.29 -9.93 9.99
CA ASP A 117 -8.51 -9.59 10.74
C ASP A 117 -8.62 -8.09 11.01
N VAL A 118 -7.49 -7.44 11.33
CA VAL A 118 -7.42 -5.99 11.51
C VAL A 118 -7.61 -5.28 10.17
N PHE A 119 -7.02 -5.82 9.13
CA PHE A 119 -7.11 -5.30 7.77
C PHE A 119 -8.56 -5.31 7.26
N GLU A 120 -9.25 -6.45 7.34
CA GLU A 120 -10.65 -6.61 6.98
C GLU A 120 -11.55 -5.62 7.74
N ARG A 121 -11.41 -5.57 9.06
CA ARG A 121 -12.18 -4.64 9.90
C ARG A 121 -11.99 -3.18 9.48
N ASN A 122 -10.77 -2.78 9.15
CA ASN A 122 -10.47 -1.42 8.73
C ASN A 122 -11.08 -1.08 7.38
N ILE A 123 -11.08 -2.01 6.42
CA ILE A 123 -11.77 -1.82 5.13
C ILE A 123 -13.28 -1.68 5.35
N ASN A 124 -13.88 -2.58 6.11
CA ASN A 124 -15.32 -2.54 6.38
C ASN A 124 -15.77 -1.23 7.06
N ASN A 125 -14.94 -0.70 7.97
CA ASN A 125 -15.21 0.56 8.65
C ASN A 125 -14.99 1.81 7.77
N SER A 126 -14.39 1.67 6.61
CA SER A 126 -14.07 2.81 5.73
C SER A 126 -15.24 3.29 4.88
N ASN A 127 -16.34 2.52 4.80
CA ASN A 127 -17.51 2.80 3.97
C ASN A 127 -17.16 3.15 2.51
N LEU A 128 -16.21 2.41 1.93
CA LEU A 128 -15.66 2.66 0.59
C LEU A 128 -16.73 2.69 -0.50
N LYS A 129 -17.67 1.74 -0.45
CA LYS A 129 -18.72 1.62 -1.46
C LYS A 129 -19.67 2.83 -1.49
N GLU A 130 -19.85 3.50 -0.36
CA GLU A 130 -20.70 4.68 -0.25
C GLU A 130 -19.95 5.96 -0.68
N ASN A 131 -18.67 6.06 -0.30
CA ASN A 131 -17.90 7.30 -0.44
C ASN A 131 -17.10 7.40 -1.75
N PHE A 132 -16.73 6.25 -2.36
CA PHE A 132 -15.76 6.21 -3.45
C PHE A 132 -16.12 5.15 -4.52
N GLN A 133 -17.33 5.23 -5.08
CA GLN A 133 -17.81 4.27 -6.10
C GLN A 133 -16.96 4.27 -7.38
N ASP A 134 -16.32 5.38 -7.67
CA ASP A 134 -15.47 5.59 -8.85
C ASP A 134 -13.98 5.36 -8.61
N LYS A 135 -13.62 4.89 -7.41
CA LYS A 135 -12.22 4.57 -7.06
C LYS A 135 -11.99 3.08 -7.07
N ILE A 136 -10.74 2.72 -7.29
CA ILE A 136 -10.32 1.33 -7.45
C ILE A 136 -9.37 0.96 -6.32
N ILE A 137 -9.65 -0.15 -5.68
CA ILE A 137 -8.89 -0.66 -4.53
C ILE A 137 -8.29 -2.01 -4.88
N GLY A 138 -6.96 -2.07 -4.89
CA GLY A 138 -6.22 -3.31 -4.92
C GLY A 138 -5.88 -3.79 -3.50
N ILE A 139 -5.86 -5.09 -3.30
CA ILE A 139 -5.42 -5.70 -2.05
C ILE A 139 -4.19 -6.56 -2.32
N ASN A 140 -3.08 -6.21 -1.71
CA ASN A 140 -1.81 -6.91 -1.83
C ASN A 140 -1.66 -7.91 -0.69
N ILE A 141 -1.56 -9.19 -1.02
CA ILE A 141 -1.48 -10.31 -0.07
C ILE A 141 -0.12 -11.00 -0.13
N GLY A 142 0.35 -11.47 1.00
CA GLY A 142 1.61 -12.23 1.11
C GLY A 142 1.57 -13.20 2.29
N ASN A 143 2.46 -14.19 2.27
CA ASN A 143 2.58 -15.17 3.34
C ASN A 143 3.29 -14.61 4.60
N ASN A 144 3.05 -15.23 5.74
CA ASN A 144 3.87 -14.99 6.92
C ASN A 144 5.29 -15.54 6.72
N LYS A 145 6.25 -14.96 7.44
CA LYS A 145 7.68 -15.32 7.31
C LYS A 145 7.96 -16.79 7.61
N ASP A 146 7.33 -17.30 8.66
CA ASP A 146 7.60 -18.63 9.18
C ASP A 146 6.62 -19.68 8.64
N THR A 147 5.83 -19.34 7.61
CA THR A 147 4.91 -20.29 6.97
C THR A 147 5.66 -21.23 6.08
N ILE A 148 5.42 -22.54 6.24
CA ILE A 148 5.96 -23.60 5.41
C ILE A 148 5.14 -23.70 4.11
N GLU A 149 3.82 -23.78 4.22
CA GLU A 149 2.90 -23.91 3.08
C GLU A 149 2.38 -22.55 2.64
N ILE A 150 3.14 -21.90 1.76
CA ILE A 150 2.83 -20.53 1.27
C ILE A 150 1.43 -20.45 0.66
N LEU A 151 1.02 -21.48 -0.08
CA LEU A 151 -0.28 -21.51 -0.76
C LEU A 151 -1.45 -21.49 0.21
N ASP A 152 -1.30 -22.10 1.39
CA ASP A 152 -2.36 -22.07 2.43
C ASP A 152 -2.60 -20.66 2.96
N ASP A 153 -1.54 -19.90 3.19
CA ASP A 153 -1.64 -18.50 3.62
C ASP A 153 -2.29 -17.64 2.53
N LEU A 154 -1.86 -17.80 1.29
CA LEU A 154 -2.42 -17.06 0.17
C LEU A 154 -3.90 -17.39 -0.04
N LYS A 155 -4.27 -18.66 0.07
CA LYS A 155 -5.66 -19.12 -0.02
C LYS A 155 -6.53 -18.51 1.08
N LYS A 156 -6.07 -18.57 2.35
CA LYS A 156 -6.78 -17.96 3.49
C LYS A 156 -7.04 -16.48 3.27
N LEU A 157 -6.02 -15.75 2.80
CA LEU A 157 -6.13 -14.32 2.51
C LEU A 157 -7.09 -14.06 1.35
N PHE A 158 -6.96 -14.84 0.27
CA PHE A 158 -7.84 -14.70 -0.88
C PHE A 158 -9.30 -14.94 -0.50
N ASP A 159 -9.61 -16.07 0.13
CA ASP A 159 -10.98 -16.44 0.53
C ASP A 159 -11.63 -15.37 1.43
N LYS A 160 -10.83 -14.73 2.28
CA LYS A 160 -11.30 -13.70 3.20
C LYS A 160 -11.46 -12.31 2.56
N LEU A 161 -10.55 -11.93 1.66
CA LEU A 161 -10.41 -10.54 1.24
C LEU A 161 -10.86 -10.25 -0.20
N TYR A 162 -11.08 -11.27 -1.06
CA TYR A 162 -11.32 -11.05 -2.50
C TYR A 162 -12.55 -10.20 -2.82
N ARG A 163 -13.54 -10.15 -1.92
CA ARG A 163 -14.77 -9.33 -2.09
C ARG A 163 -14.63 -7.90 -1.59
N LEU A 164 -13.52 -7.57 -0.94
CA LEU A 164 -13.31 -6.27 -0.30
C LEU A 164 -12.57 -5.27 -1.20
N GLY A 165 -11.96 -5.75 -2.27
CA GLY A 165 -11.27 -4.94 -3.26
C GLY A 165 -11.74 -5.22 -4.68
N ASP A 166 -11.25 -4.43 -5.63
CA ASP A 166 -11.54 -4.59 -7.05
C ASP A 166 -10.59 -5.60 -7.71
N TYR A 167 -9.38 -5.79 -7.15
CA TYR A 167 -8.42 -6.80 -7.59
C TYR A 167 -7.51 -7.23 -6.44
N ILE A 168 -6.92 -8.42 -6.60
CA ILE A 168 -5.95 -8.98 -5.66
C ILE A 168 -4.56 -9.03 -6.32
N VAL A 169 -3.55 -8.58 -5.60
CA VAL A 169 -2.15 -8.70 -5.98
C VAL A 169 -1.49 -9.74 -5.08
N VAL A 170 -1.01 -10.82 -5.68
CA VAL A 170 -0.22 -11.82 -4.96
C VAL A 170 1.23 -11.39 -4.97
N ASN A 171 1.80 -11.13 -3.79
CA ASN A 171 3.19 -10.75 -3.64
C ASN A 171 4.05 -11.99 -3.33
N PRO A 172 4.77 -12.53 -4.33
CA PRO A 172 5.58 -13.73 -4.15
C PRO A 172 6.94 -13.44 -3.50
N VAL A 173 7.26 -12.17 -3.22
CA VAL A 173 8.55 -11.79 -2.62
C VAL A 173 8.57 -12.26 -1.19
N SER A 174 9.04 -13.48 -1.01
CA SER A 174 9.34 -14.08 0.28
C SER A 174 10.70 -13.59 0.80
N TYR A 175 10.92 -13.72 2.09
CA TYR A 175 12.17 -13.41 2.80
C TYR A 175 13.36 -14.28 2.43
N THR A 176 13.15 -15.31 1.65
CA THR A 176 14.21 -16.16 1.08
C THR A 176 14.61 -15.57 -0.26
N HIS A 177 15.91 -15.35 -0.42
CA HIS A 177 16.56 -14.85 -1.62
C HIS A 177 15.97 -15.39 -2.92
N LEU A 178 14.98 -14.70 -3.49
CA LEU A 178 14.67 -14.83 -4.89
C LEU A 178 15.79 -14.09 -5.65
N THR A 179 16.83 -14.82 -5.96
CA THR A 179 17.72 -14.43 -7.04
C THR A 179 16.90 -14.52 -8.32
N LEU A 180 16.33 -13.42 -8.74
CA LEU A 180 15.81 -13.31 -10.10
C LEU A 180 16.98 -13.59 -11.03
N PRO A 181 16.85 -14.51 -12.00
CA PRO A 181 17.90 -14.72 -12.98
C PRO A 181 18.17 -13.38 -13.65
N THR A 182 19.40 -12.91 -13.58
CA THR A 182 19.83 -11.71 -14.29
C THR A 182 19.75 -12.04 -15.78
N ILE A 183 18.71 -11.58 -16.46
CA ILE A 183 18.64 -11.66 -17.90
C ILE A 183 19.69 -10.64 -18.42
N ARG A 184 20.85 -11.14 -18.80
CA ARG A 184 21.78 -10.39 -19.60
C ARG A 184 21.19 -10.27 -21.00
N TRP A 185 20.76 -9.10 -21.36
CA TRP A 185 20.53 -8.77 -22.76
C TRP A 185 21.92 -8.73 -23.44
N VAL A 186 22.12 -9.58 -24.41
CA VAL A 186 23.28 -9.57 -25.31
C VAL A 186 22.96 -8.60 -26.46
#